data_c9631dd46f5b61575090d1f12e7054a3
#
_entry.id   c9631dd46f5b61575090d1f12e7054a3
#
_cell.length_a   1.000
_cell.length_b   1.000
_cell.length_c   1.000
_cell.angle_alpha   90.00
_cell.angle_beta   90.00
_cell.angle_gamma   90.00
#
_symmetry.space_group_name_H-M   'P 1'
#
loop_
_entity.id
_entity.type
_entity.pdbx_description
1 polymer ?
#
loop_
_entity_poly.entity_id
_entity_poly.type
_entity_poly.pdbx_seq_one_letter_code
_entity_poly.pdbx_strand_id
1 'polypeptide(L)'
;MNLPIEAHGVCTQDEHGVLAVRYSKFLPSTEKTNSFHMDANSNEIVVHLVEDAAIQDIPTAWLKLYLLSLRYFKPNELNFDNIFSVLPNLAWTNNGPMRAENLSDLNLNEDLKIFALDKFPPMADYVIPKGVRIADASRVRLGAYLGEGTTIMHEGFVNYNAGTEGPNMIEGRISAGVFIGKDSDLGGGCSTMGTLSGGNKAVISVGERCLLGANSGIGISLGDDCTIEAGLYVTAGTKVTLLINEGEEKIMKALDLSGTSGLLYYRDSLTGKVCAKPKASSFTLNKELHENN
;
A
#
# COMPACT_ATOMS: atom_id res chain seq x y z
N MET A 1 12.74 -12.51 7.49
CA MET A 1 12.23 -13.40 8.58
C MET A 1 11.16 -14.27 7.96
N ASN A 2 11.02 -15.51 8.37
CA ASN A 2 9.99 -16.44 7.86
C ASN A 2 9.15 -16.94 9.02
N LEU A 3 7.93 -17.43 8.73
CA LEU A 3 7.13 -18.13 9.74
C LEU A 3 7.83 -19.43 10.19
N PRO A 4 7.71 -19.85 11.45
CA PRO A 4 6.91 -19.24 12.52
C PRO A 4 7.61 -18.08 13.24
N ILE A 5 6.81 -17.07 13.66
CA ILE A 5 7.28 -15.84 14.32
C ILE A 5 6.65 -15.72 15.70
N GLU A 6 7.45 -15.31 16.69
CA GLU A 6 7.05 -14.84 18.02
C GLU A 6 7.28 -13.33 18.10
N ALA A 7 6.27 -12.55 18.46
CA ALA A 7 6.35 -11.10 18.59
C ALA A 7 5.96 -10.65 19.99
N HIS A 8 6.78 -9.80 20.59
CA HIS A 8 6.54 -9.21 21.90
C HIS A 8 6.16 -7.74 21.77
N GLY A 9 5.20 -7.29 22.55
CA GLY A 9 4.73 -5.93 22.54
C GLY A 9 3.97 -5.52 23.78
N VAL A 10 3.40 -4.32 23.71
CA VAL A 10 2.48 -3.79 24.72
C VAL A 10 1.19 -3.42 24.02
N CYS A 11 0.05 -3.83 24.57
CA CYS A 11 -1.25 -3.50 24.02
C CYS A 11 -1.88 -2.27 24.69
N THR A 12 -2.69 -1.55 23.97
CA THR A 12 -3.71 -0.64 24.48
C THR A 12 -5.02 -1.40 24.49
N GLN A 13 -5.73 -1.38 25.58
CA GLN A 13 -7.01 -2.08 25.76
C GLN A 13 -8.03 -1.23 26.51
N ASP A 14 -9.29 -1.60 26.37
CA ASP A 14 -10.41 -1.10 27.13
C ASP A 14 -11.19 -2.28 27.78
N GLU A 15 -12.37 -2.01 28.31
CA GLU A 15 -13.26 -3.04 28.89
C GLU A 15 -13.75 -4.10 27.88
N HIS A 16 -13.66 -3.81 26.59
CA HIS A 16 -14.06 -4.71 25.51
C HIS A 16 -12.87 -5.44 24.85
N GLY A 17 -11.63 -5.21 25.34
CA GLY A 17 -10.42 -5.92 24.95
C GLY A 17 -9.38 -5.05 24.23
N VAL A 18 -8.50 -5.72 23.48
CA VAL A 18 -7.37 -5.06 22.81
C VAL A 18 -7.86 -4.10 21.71
N LEU A 19 -7.31 -2.90 21.69
CA LEU A 19 -7.52 -1.88 20.66
C LEU A 19 -6.36 -1.82 19.66
N ALA A 20 -5.13 -1.82 20.19
CA ALA A 20 -3.91 -1.67 19.43
C ALA A 20 -2.75 -2.39 20.10
N VAL A 21 -1.73 -2.76 19.33
CA VAL A 21 -0.50 -3.37 19.84
C VAL A 21 0.71 -2.63 19.30
N ARG A 22 1.66 -2.33 20.17
CA ARG A 22 2.97 -1.81 19.81
C ARG A 22 4.01 -2.90 19.99
N TYR A 23 4.39 -3.55 18.90
CA TYR A 23 5.42 -4.58 18.92
C TYR A 23 6.82 -3.97 18.95
N SER A 24 7.72 -4.60 19.73
CA SER A 24 9.10 -4.13 19.93
C SER A 24 10.15 -5.20 19.65
N LYS A 25 9.78 -6.48 19.61
CA LYS A 25 10.73 -7.59 19.44
C LYS A 25 10.09 -8.70 18.63
N PHE A 26 10.89 -9.30 17.72
CA PHE A 26 10.47 -10.37 16.83
C PHE A 26 11.52 -11.48 16.87
N LEU A 27 11.09 -12.71 17.08
CA LEU A 27 11.92 -13.92 17.25
C LEU A 27 11.33 -15.06 16.43
N PRO A 28 12.11 -16.12 16.13
CA PRO A 28 11.54 -17.40 15.70
C PRO A 28 10.66 -17.99 16.79
N SER A 29 9.45 -18.46 16.42
CA SER A 29 8.56 -19.15 17.37
C SER A 29 8.87 -20.64 17.44
N THR A 30 8.68 -21.23 18.62
CA THR A 30 8.72 -22.69 18.85
C THR A 30 7.34 -23.29 19.04
N GLU A 31 6.29 -22.48 19.04
CA GLU A 31 4.90 -22.91 19.15
C GLU A 31 4.44 -23.67 17.90
N LYS A 32 3.39 -24.49 18.07
CA LYS A 32 2.84 -25.34 17.01
C LYS A 32 1.58 -24.80 16.37
N THR A 33 0.96 -23.78 16.99
CA THR A 33 -0.29 -23.17 16.54
C THR A 33 -0.25 -21.67 16.75
N ASN A 34 -1.02 -20.92 15.95
CA ASN A 34 -1.24 -19.50 16.18
C ASN A 34 -1.87 -19.29 17.56
N SER A 35 -1.33 -18.38 18.33
CA SER A 35 -1.82 -18.05 19.67
C SER A 35 -1.33 -16.68 20.11
N PHE A 36 -1.97 -16.10 21.11
CA PHE A 36 -1.41 -14.99 21.85
C PHE A 36 -1.65 -15.15 23.34
N HIS A 37 -0.75 -14.57 24.12
CA HIS A 37 -0.87 -14.46 25.57
C HIS A 37 -0.68 -13.01 25.99
N MET A 38 -1.52 -12.52 26.88
CA MET A 38 -1.47 -11.17 27.40
C MET A 38 -1.43 -11.22 28.93
N ASP A 39 -0.50 -10.48 29.53
CA ASP A 39 -0.46 -10.25 30.96
C ASP A 39 -1.41 -9.09 31.32
N ALA A 40 -2.46 -9.41 32.04
CA ALA A 40 -3.48 -8.44 32.43
C ALA A 40 -2.97 -7.31 33.34
N ASN A 41 -1.84 -7.51 34.04
CA ASN A 41 -1.28 -6.49 34.95
C ASN A 41 -0.31 -5.52 34.29
N SER A 42 0.41 -5.97 33.25
CA SER A 42 1.44 -5.16 32.57
C SER A 42 1.05 -4.71 31.16
N ASN A 43 -0.07 -5.19 30.64
CA ASN A 43 -0.46 -5.04 29.22
C ASN A 43 0.59 -5.59 28.22
N GLU A 44 1.56 -6.37 28.70
CA GLU A 44 2.50 -7.06 27.83
C GLU A 44 1.79 -8.17 27.06
N ILE A 45 2.15 -8.31 25.80
CA ILE A 45 1.57 -9.31 24.92
C ILE A 45 2.65 -10.05 24.13
N VAL A 46 2.47 -11.35 24.02
CA VAL A 46 3.27 -12.22 23.13
C VAL A 46 2.33 -12.88 22.14
N VAL A 47 2.66 -12.78 20.86
CA VAL A 47 1.87 -13.37 19.76
C VAL A 47 2.73 -14.35 18.99
N HIS A 48 2.21 -15.54 18.74
CA HIS A 48 2.83 -16.56 17.93
C HIS A 48 2.06 -16.70 16.61
N LEU A 49 2.70 -16.33 15.49
CA LEU A 49 2.20 -16.54 14.13
C LEU A 49 2.96 -17.71 13.52
N VAL A 50 2.38 -18.91 13.57
CA VAL A 50 2.99 -20.16 13.09
C VAL A 50 2.64 -20.44 11.67
N GLU A 51 1.38 -20.23 11.31
CA GLU A 51 0.85 -20.39 9.95
C GLU A 51 0.09 -19.13 9.52
N ASP A 52 0.08 -18.88 8.21
CA ASP A 52 -0.59 -17.71 7.63
C ASP A 52 -2.08 -17.99 7.35
N ALA A 53 -2.85 -18.15 8.42
CA ALA A 53 -4.31 -18.30 8.35
C ALA A 53 -5.03 -16.94 8.23
N ALA A 54 -6.34 -16.98 7.94
CA ALA A 54 -7.23 -15.81 8.03
C ALA A 54 -7.20 -15.22 9.44
N ILE A 55 -7.27 -13.90 9.54
CA ILE A 55 -7.18 -13.16 10.80
C ILE A 55 -8.41 -13.44 11.67
N GLN A 56 -8.18 -13.76 12.95
CA GLN A 56 -9.24 -14.06 13.92
C GLN A 56 -9.24 -13.13 15.13
N ASP A 57 -8.15 -12.41 15.37
CA ASP A 57 -7.98 -11.53 16.53
C ASP A 57 -7.19 -10.27 16.19
N ILE A 58 -7.35 -9.24 17.00
CA ILE A 58 -6.69 -7.94 16.84
C ILE A 58 -5.17 -8.06 16.97
N PRO A 59 -4.58 -8.76 17.96
CA PRO A 59 -3.14 -8.92 18.04
C PRO A 59 -2.51 -9.51 16.79
N THR A 60 -3.08 -10.56 16.22
CA THR A 60 -2.61 -11.17 14.97
C THR A 60 -2.73 -10.20 13.77
N ALA A 61 -3.83 -9.44 13.68
CA ALA A 61 -3.99 -8.43 12.65
C ALA A 61 -2.87 -7.38 12.71
N TRP A 62 -2.60 -6.86 13.90
CA TRP A 62 -1.53 -5.90 14.14
C TRP A 62 -0.15 -6.48 13.81
N LEU A 63 0.12 -7.73 14.21
CA LEU A 63 1.38 -8.38 13.89
C LEU A 63 1.62 -8.45 12.38
N LYS A 64 0.62 -8.89 11.61
CA LYS A 64 0.75 -8.96 10.14
C LYS A 64 0.98 -7.57 9.51
N LEU A 65 0.31 -6.51 9.99
CA LEU A 65 0.56 -5.14 9.54
C LEU A 65 2.01 -4.70 9.83
N TYR A 66 2.51 -4.99 11.03
CA TYR A 66 3.91 -4.70 11.38
C TYR A 66 4.91 -5.43 10.49
N LEU A 67 4.68 -6.71 10.20
CA LEU A 67 5.59 -7.52 9.38
C LEU A 67 5.75 -6.96 7.97
N LEU A 68 4.69 -6.38 7.38
CA LEU A 68 4.79 -5.65 6.11
C LEU A 68 5.56 -4.34 6.27
N SER A 69 5.20 -3.52 7.27
CA SER A 69 5.83 -2.22 7.47
C SER A 69 7.31 -2.31 7.83
N LEU A 70 7.71 -3.40 8.51
CA LEU A 70 9.11 -3.74 8.81
C LEU A 70 9.83 -4.45 7.65
N ARG A 71 9.16 -4.67 6.50
CA ARG A 71 9.71 -5.31 5.29
C ARG A 71 10.10 -6.78 5.48
N TYR A 72 9.50 -7.49 6.43
CA TYR A 72 9.72 -8.93 6.56
C TYR A 72 8.96 -9.72 5.50
N PHE A 73 7.83 -9.20 5.03
CA PHE A 73 7.01 -9.74 3.95
C PHE A 73 6.63 -8.64 2.97
N LYS A 74 6.51 -8.97 1.69
CA LYS A 74 5.99 -8.08 0.65
C LYS A 74 4.46 -8.09 0.63
N PRO A 75 3.80 -7.10 0.02
CA PRO A 75 2.36 -7.14 -0.23
C PRO A 75 1.92 -8.45 -0.90
N ASN A 76 0.79 -8.97 -0.44
CA ASN A 76 0.18 -10.25 -0.87
C ASN A 76 0.94 -11.53 -0.43
N GLU A 77 2.00 -11.44 0.35
CA GLU A 77 2.67 -12.61 0.93
C GLU A 77 2.04 -13.07 2.25
N LEU A 78 1.14 -12.27 2.84
CA LEU A 78 0.38 -12.63 4.03
C LEU A 78 -1.13 -12.57 3.76
N ASN A 79 -1.87 -13.46 4.41
CA ASN A 79 -3.32 -13.51 4.34
C ASN A 79 -3.95 -12.44 5.23
N PHE A 80 -4.70 -11.52 4.65
CA PHE A 80 -5.44 -10.45 5.33
C PHE A 80 -6.95 -10.66 5.35
N ASP A 81 -7.43 -11.86 5.04
CA ASP A 81 -8.85 -12.18 5.16
C ASP A 81 -9.36 -11.86 6.57
N ASN A 82 -10.55 -11.32 6.66
CA ASN A 82 -11.23 -10.88 7.88
C ASN A 82 -10.67 -9.62 8.56
N ILE A 83 -9.64 -8.96 8.05
CA ILE A 83 -9.03 -7.79 8.73
C ILE A 83 -10.07 -6.70 9.05
N PHE A 84 -11.00 -6.42 8.14
CA PHE A 84 -12.03 -5.39 8.34
C PHE A 84 -13.10 -5.77 9.35
N SER A 85 -13.37 -7.05 9.54
CA SER A 85 -14.31 -7.53 10.56
C SER A 85 -13.68 -7.61 11.94
N VAL A 86 -12.38 -7.86 12.02
CA VAL A 86 -11.63 -7.99 13.26
C VAL A 86 -11.21 -6.64 13.82
N LEU A 87 -10.69 -5.73 13.00
CA LEU A 87 -10.26 -4.42 13.48
C LEU A 87 -11.47 -3.51 13.76
N PRO A 88 -11.58 -2.94 14.98
CA PRO A 88 -12.60 -1.96 15.31
C PRO A 88 -12.31 -0.62 14.61
N ASN A 89 -13.34 0.22 14.46
CA ASN A 89 -13.15 1.61 14.10
C ASN A 89 -12.71 2.40 15.32
N LEU A 90 -11.54 3.04 15.26
CA LEU A 90 -10.94 3.76 16.38
C LEU A 90 -10.79 5.24 16.08
N ALA A 91 -10.91 6.05 17.13
CA ALA A 91 -10.43 7.42 17.14
C ALA A 91 -8.94 7.41 17.52
N TRP A 92 -8.10 7.90 16.62
CA TRP A 92 -6.67 8.09 16.85
C TRP A 92 -6.47 9.47 17.48
N THR A 93 -6.04 9.50 18.73
CA THR A 93 -6.00 10.72 19.53
C THR A 93 -4.61 10.98 20.11
N ASN A 94 -4.40 12.18 20.67
CA ASN A 94 -3.17 12.51 21.41
C ASN A 94 -2.98 11.68 22.68
N ASN A 95 -4.04 11.01 23.16
CA ASN A 95 -4.00 10.11 24.32
C ASN A 95 -3.98 8.62 23.93
N GLY A 96 -3.74 8.31 22.64
CA GLY A 96 -3.76 6.97 22.10
C GLY A 96 -5.09 6.60 21.41
N PRO A 97 -5.25 5.34 20.97
CA PRO A 97 -6.46 4.87 20.33
C PRO A 97 -7.61 4.71 21.34
N MET A 98 -8.80 5.12 20.92
CA MET A 98 -10.05 5.00 21.69
C MET A 98 -11.15 4.50 20.78
N ARG A 99 -12.16 3.76 21.30
CA ARG A 99 -13.33 3.43 20.48
C ARG A 99 -14.09 4.69 20.09
N ALA A 100 -14.37 4.84 18.82
CA ALA A 100 -15.07 6.03 18.31
C ALA A 100 -16.49 6.17 18.93
N GLU A 101 -17.14 5.06 19.20
CA GLU A 101 -18.46 5.01 19.84
C GLU A 101 -18.50 5.51 21.29
N ASN A 102 -17.33 5.49 21.99
CA ASN A 102 -17.20 6.00 23.35
C ASN A 102 -16.99 7.53 23.40
N LEU A 103 -16.79 8.17 22.26
CA LEU A 103 -16.59 9.61 22.13
C LEU A 103 -17.92 10.26 21.77
N SER A 104 -18.79 10.48 22.79
CA SER A 104 -20.03 11.25 22.56
C SER A 104 -19.71 12.73 22.43
N ASP A 105 -20.47 13.45 21.60
CA ASP A 105 -20.30 14.87 21.28
C ASP A 105 -20.27 15.81 22.49
N LEU A 106 -20.70 15.31 23.66
CA LEU A 106 -20.90 16.12 24.87
C LEU A 106 -19.77 15.99 25.91
N ASN A 107 -18.80 15.10 25.72
CA ASN A 107 -17.77 14.79 26.73
C ASN A 107 -16.34 14.89 26.21
N LEU A 108 -16.12 15.60 25.10
CA LEU A 108 -14.76 15.87 24.64
C LEU A 108 -14.07 16.82 25.63
N ASN A 109 -13.06 16.31 26.33
CA ASN A 109 -12.16 17.16 27.10
C ASN A 109 -11.50 18.17 26.14
N GLU A 110 -11.39 19.43 26.54
CA GLU A 110 -10.79 20.51 25.71
C GLU A 110 -9.37 20.17 25.22
N ASP A 111 -8.64 19.31 25.95
CA ASP A 111 -7.30 18.85 25.60
C ASP A 111 -7.27 17.64 24.67
N LEU A 112 -8.40 16.97 24.41
CA LEU A 112 -8.46 15.81 23.55
C LEU A 112 -8.45 16.23 22.06
N LYS A 113 -7.42 15.79 21.34
CA LYS A 113 -7.33 15.98 19.89
C LYS A 113 -7.56 14.66 19.17
N ILE A 114 -8.50 14.64 18.25
CA ILE A 114 -8.78 13.50 17.37
C ILE A 114 -8.11 13.79 16.03
N PHE A 115 -7.17 12.94 15.61
CA PHE A 115 -6.44 13.08 14.35
C PHE A 115 -7.12 12.34 13.20
N ALA A 116 -7.75 11.19 13.49
CA ALA A 116 -8.45 10.37 12.49
C ALA A 116 -9.48 9.45 13.14
N LEU A 117 -10.43 9.00 12.33
CA LEU A 117 -11.39 7.94 12.65
C LEU A 117 -11.21 6.85 11.60
N ASP A 118 -10.50 5.78 11.92
CA ASP A 118 -10.20 4.69 10.97
C ASP A 118 -9.83 3.40 11.73
N LYS A 119 -9.88 2.29 11.01
CA LYS A 119 -9.38 0.98 11.48
C LYS A 119 -7.86 0.89 11.47
N PHE A 120 -7.18 1.65 10.61
CA PHE A 120 -5.74 1.61 10.40
C PHE A 120 -5.10 2.92 10.86
N PRO A 121 -4.07 2.87 11.73
CA PRO A 121 -3.31 4.06 12.08
C PRO A 121 -2.34 4.46 10.97
N PRO A 122 -1.80 5.70 11.02
CA PRO A 122 -0.61 6.06 10.27
C PRO A 122 0.57 5.13 10.61
N MET A 123 1.31 4.70 9.59
CA MET A 123 2.51 3.86 9.79
C MET A 123 3.50 4.51 10.75
N ALA A 124 3.78 5.80 10.56
CA ALA A 124 4.81 6.54 11.30
C ALA A 124 4.56 6.63 12.80
N ASP A 125 3.33 6.38 13.27
CA ASP A 125 3.03 6.34 14.70
C ASP A 125 3.58 5.05 15.37
N TYR A 126 3.88 4.02 14.58
CA TYR A 126 4.28 2.70 15.06
C TYR A 126 5.59 2.20 14.48
N VAL A 127 5.83 2.42 13.19
CA VAL A 127 7.01 1.95 12.47
C VAL A 127 7.62 3.13 11.68
N ILE A 128 8.92 3.36 11.88
CA ILE A 128 9.70 4.33 11.11
C ILE A 128 10.60 3.54 10.16
N PRO A 129 10.23 3.40 8.87
CA PRO A 129 11.03 2.64 7.91
C PRO A 129 12.33 3.39 7.59
N LYS A 130 13.46 2.67 7.62
CA LYS A 130 14.78 3.26 7.30
C LYS A 130 14.86 3.68 5.83
N GLY A 131 15.46 4.84 5.57
CA GLY A 131 15.73 5.33 4.21
C GLY A 131 14.47 5.73 3.44
N VAL A 132 13.40 6.15 4.13
CA VAL A 132 12.14 6.56 3.54
C VAL A 132 11.80 7.99 3.97
N ARG A 133 11.22 8.76 3.06
CA ARG A 133 10.67 10.08 3.33
C ARG A 133 9.15 10.07 3.15
N ILE A 134 8.42 10.53 4.16
CA ILE A 134 6.95 10.63 4.15
C ILE A 134 6.60 12.08 4.52
N ALA A 135 6.04 12.82 3.56
CA ALA A 135 5.71 14.24 3.75
C ALA A 135 4.47 14.45 4.61
N ASP A 136 3.48 13.55 4.53
CA ASP A 136 2.28 13.53 5.35
C ASP A 136 2.05 12.11 5.90
N ALA A 137 2.30 11.93 7.20
CA ALA A 137 2.21 10.63 7.85
C ALA A 137 0.80 10.04 7.80
N SER A 138 -0.25 10.86 7.79
CA SER A 138 -1.65 10.42 7.74
C SER A 138 -2.00 9.69 6.44
N ARG A 139 -1.18 9.86 5.41
CA ARG A 139 -1.39 9.31 4.06
C ARG A 139 -0.82 7.90 3.88
N VAL A 140 -0.07 7.38 4.85
CA VAL A 140 0.54 6.05 4.78
C VAL A 140 0.03 5.20 5.93
N ARG A 141 -0.74 4.16 5.63
CA ARG A 141 -1.30 3.25 6.63
C ARG A 141 -0.25 2.28 7.17
N LEU A 142 -0.35 1.94 8.45
CA LEU A 142 0.36 0.77 8.98
C LEU A 142 -0.01 -0.46 8.16
N GLY A 143 0.98 -1.29 7.82
CA GLY A 143 0.83 -2.38 6.86
C GLY A 143 1.19 -2.02 5.42
N ALA A 144 1.61 -0.78 5.15
CA ALA A 144 2.28 -0.43 3.90
C ALA A 144 3.74 -0.92 3.92
N TYR A 145 4.23 -1.39 2.78
CA TYR A 145 5.63 -1.78 2.56
C TYR A 145 6.34 -0.67 1.79
N LEU A 146 7.26 0.05 2.41
CA LEU A 146 8.03 1.10 1.75
C LEU A 146 9.49 0.70 1.64
N GLY A 147 9.96 0.37 0.43
CA GLY A 147 11.37 0.06 0.17
C GLY A 147 12.28 1.26 0.40
N GLU A 148 13.57 1.01 0.64
CA GLU A 148 14.56 2.07 0.86
C GLU A 148 14.68 2.99 -0.35
N GLY A 149 14.82 4.29 -0.14
CA GLY A 149 14.82 5.32 -1.19
C GLY A 149 13.43 5.80 -1.61
N THR A 150 12.35 5.25 -1.04
CA THR A 150 10.99 5.71 -1.35
C THR A 150 10.70 7.07 -0.75
N THR A 151 10.12 7.96 -1.56
CA THR A 151 9.57 9.26 -1.13
C THR A 151 8.06 9.27 -1.36
N ILE A 152 7.28 9.49 -0.30
CA ILE A 152 5.84 9.73 -0.38
C ILE A 152 5.62 11.23 -0.19
N MET A 153 5.14 11.90 -1.24
CA MET A 153 4.82 13.33 -1.22
C MET A 153 3.44 13.59 -0.59
N HIS A 154 3.06 14.86 -0.37
CA HIS A 154 1.84 15.23 0.35
C HIS A 154 0.55 14.64 -0.22
N GLU A 155 0.44 14.49 -1.54
CA GLU A 155 -0.74 13.89 -2.17
C GLU A 155 -0.64 12.36 -2.30
N GLY A 156 0.55 11.80 -2.09
CA GLY A 156 0.78 10.36 -2.13
C GLY A 156 -0.02 9.64 -1.05
N PHE A 157 -0.61 8.50 -1.39
CA PHE A 157 -1.32 7.64 -0.44
C PHE A 157 -0.91 6.19 -0.64
N VAL A 158 -0.57 5.50 0.44
CA VAL A 158 -0.25 4.07 0.41
C VAL A 158 -1.14 3.32 1.40
N ASN A 159 -1.91 2.39 0.88
CA ASN A 159 -2.79 1.55 1.69
C ASN A 159 -1.99 0.43 2.40
N TYR A 160 -2.63 -0.24 3.39
CA TYR A 160 -2.09 -1.49 3.94
C TYR A 160 -2.00 -2.56 2.83
N ASN A 161 -1.15 -3.55 3.00
CA ASN A 161 -0.90 -4.59 2.01
C ASN A 161 -0.60 -4.06 0.61
N ALA A 162 0.05 -2.90 0.54
CA ALA A 162 0.47 -2.24 -0.69
C ALA A 162 1.86 -1.63 -0.48
N GLY A 163 2.53 -1.22 -1.54
CA GLY A 163 3.81 -0.56 -1.33
C GLY A 163 4.69 -0.42 -2.55
N THR A 164 5.95 -0.14 -2.26
CA THR A 164 6.99 0.19 -3.23
C THR A 164 8.26 -0.61 -2.95
N GLU A 165 8.95 -1.02 -3.98
CA GLU A 165 10.25 -1.69 -3.83
C GLU A 165 11.38 -0.70 -3.51
N GLY A 166 11.24 0.56 -3.95
CA GLY A 166 12.21 1.65 -3.79
C GLY A 166 13.52 1.47 -4.59
N PRO A 167 14.17 2.59 -4.96
CA PRO A 167 13.70 3.96 -4.78
C PRO A 167 12.49 4.30 -5.67
N ASN A 168 11.60 5.16 -5.17
CA ASN A 168 10.40 5.59 -5.90
C ASN A 168 9.99 6.99 -5.46
N MET A 169 9.32 7.76 -6.36
CA MET A 169 8.60 8.96 -5.99
C MET A 169 7.10 8.74 -6.14
N ILE A 170 6.35 8.96 -5.06
CA ILE A 170 4.93 8.66 -5.00
C ILE A 170 4.15 9.93 -4.64
N GLU A 171 3.47 10.48 -5.63
CA GLU A 171 2.52 11.60 -5.48
C GLU A 171 1.08 11.16 -5.77
N GLY A 172 0.88 9.90 -6.12
CA GLY A 172 -0.40 9.29 -6.42
C GLY A 172 -0.85 8.28 -5.37
N ARG A 173 -1.98 7.60 -5.64
CA ARG A 173 -2.59 6.62 -4.74
C ARG A 173 -2.19 5.19 -5.09
N ILE A 174 -1.70 4.44 -4.09
CA ILE A 174 -1.42 3.00 -4.19
C ILE A 174 -2.50 2.26 -3.39
N SER A 175 -3.39 1.57 -4.10
CA SER A 175 -4.47 0.78 -3.50
C SER A 175 -3.95 -0.50 -2.86
N ALA A 176 -4.72 -1.08 -1.92
CA ALA A 176 -4.38 -2.35 -1.28
C ALA A 176 -4.09 -3.45 -2.32
N GLY A 177 -3.06 -4.24 -2.08
CA GLY A 177 -2.55 -5.29 -2.95
C GLY A 177 -1.56 -4.81 -4.02
N VAL A 178 -1.52 -3.52 -4.35
CA VAL A 178 -0.66 -3.02 -5.43
C VAL A 178 0.79 -2.87 -4.97
N PHE A 179 1.72 -3.36 -5.78
CA PHE A 179 3.15 -3.20 -5.56
C PHE A 179 3.79 -2.47 -6.74
N ILE A 180 4.60 -1.46 -6.42
CA ILE A 180 5.28 -0.60 -7.39
C ILE A 180 6.74 -1.02 -7.46
N GLY A 181 7.20 -1.39 -8.64
CA GLY A 181 8.58 -1.76 -8.91
C GLY A 181 9.54 -0.59 -8.77
N LYS A 182 10.81 -0.93 -8.67
CA LYS A 182 11.94 -0.04 -8.45
C LYS A 182 12.04 1.05 -9.53
N ASP A 183 12.51 2.23 -9.13
CA ASP A 183 12.74 3.38 -10.02
C ASP A 183 11.50 3.83 -10.80
N SER A 184 10.30 3.61 -10.24
CA SER A 184 9.03 4.01 -10.85
C SER A 184 8.44 5.21 -10.14
N ASP A 185 7.86 6.15 -10.92
CA ASP A 185 7.27 7.38 -10.42
C ASP A 185 5.76 7.41 -10.64
N LEU A 186 5.04 7.78 -9.59
CA LEU A 186 3.60 8.02 -9.60
C LEU A 186 3.32 9.51 -9.47
N GLY A 187 3.02 10.17 -10.58
CA GLY A 187 2.74 11.61 -10.64
C GLY A 187 1.53 12.03 -9.81
N GLY A 188 1.46 13.31 -9.48
CA GLY A 188 0.44 13.90 -8.61
C GLY A 188 -0.99 13.53 -9.01
N GLY A 189 -1.76 13.02 -8.05
CA GLY A 189 -3.15 12.60 -8.26
C GLY A 189 -3.34 11.35 -9.12
N CYS A 190 -2.30 10.67 -9.58
CA CYS A 190 -2.48 9.42 -10.30
C CYS A 190 -3.06 8.32 -9.39
N SER A 191 -3.66 7.29 -9.97
CA SER A 191 -4.38 6.27 -9.23
C SER A 191 -4.13 4.86 -9.76
N THR A 192 -3.79 3.95 -8.86
CA THR A 192 -3.80 2.52 -9.18
C THR A 192 -5.08 1.89 -8.61
N MET A 193 -5.80 1.10 -9.41
CA MET A 193 -6.86 0.23 -8.89
C MET A 193 -6.22 -0.98 -8.20
N GLY A 194 -6.86 -1.51 -7.14
CA GLY A 194 -6.32 -2.66 -6.40
C GLY A 194 -6.37 -3.98 -7.20
N THR A 195 -7.41 -4.14 -8.02
CA THR A 195 -7.61 -5.32 -8.86
C THR A 195 -8.01 -4.92 -10.28
N LEU A 196 -7.84 -5.83 -11.22
CA LEU A 196 -8.31 -5.65 -12.59
C LEU A 196 -9.77 -5.20 -12.62
N SER A 197 -10.07 -4.14 -13.36
CA SER A 197 -11.45 -3.67 -13.55
C SER A 197 -12.30 -4.75 -14.20
N GLY A 198 -13.54 -4.91 -13.72
CA GLY A 198 -14.48 -5.92 -14.25
C GLY A 198 -14.66 -7.16 -13.38
N GLY A 199 -14.26 -7.13 -12.08
CA GLY A 199 -14.56 -8.19 -11.10
C GLY A 199 -13.56 -9.34 -11.08
N ASN A 200 -12.39 -9.19 -11.68
CA ASN A 200 -11.31 -10.16 -11.59
C ASN A 200 -10.54 -9.98 -10.25
N LYS A 201 -10.10 -11.10 -9.65
CA LYS A 201 -9.29 -11.12 -8.42
C LYS A 201 -7.80 -10.87 -8.68
N ALA A 202 -7.35 -10.74 -9.92
CA ALA A 202 -5.96 -10.49 -10.24
C ALA A 202 -5.54 -9.09 -9.73
N VAL A 203 -4.53 -9.06 -8.89
CA VAL A 203 -3.95 -7.85 -8.31
C VAL A 203 -3.18 -7.09 -9.39
N ILE A 204 -3.28 -5.75 -9.35
CA ILE A 204 -2.52 -4.88 -10.24
C ILE A 204 -1.12 -4.67 -9.67
N SER A 205 -0.14 -4.65 -10.56
CA SER A 205 1.26 -4.29 -10.24
C SER A 205 1.80 -3.30 -11.27
N VAL A 206 2.81 -2.56 -10.86
CA VAL A 206 3.59 -1.68 -11.75
C VAL A 206 5.03 -2.18 -11.73
N GLY A 207 5.58 -2.43 -12.90
CA GLY A 207 6.97 -2.86 -13.06
C GLY A 207 7.98 -1.78 -12.68
N GLU A 208 9.22 -2.03 -13.00
CA GLU A 208 10.33 -1.11 -12.74
C GLU A 208 10.40 0.01 -13.79
N ARG A 209 10.97 1.18 -13.42
CA ARG A 209 11.22 2.32 -14.33
C ARG A 209 9.99 2.80 -15.09
N CYS A 210 8.84 2.71 -14.43
CA CYS A 210 7.57 3.18 -14.98
C CYS A 210 7.30 4.63 -14.57
N LEU A 211 6.56 5.33 -15.42
CA LEU A 211 6.06 6.67 -15.13
C LEU A 211 4.54 6.71 -15.32
N LEU A 212 3.81 6.99 -14.26
CA LEU A 212 2.40 7.34 -14.33
C LEU A 212 2.28 8.86 -14.24
N GLY A 213 1.89 9.50 -15.35
CA GLY A 213 1.73 10.96 -15.43
C GLY A 213 0.67 11.48 -14.45
N ALA A 214 0.74 12.76 -14.10
CA ALA A 214 -0.20 13.39 -13.18
C ALA A 214 -1.66 13.16 -13.59
N ASN A 215 -2.53 12.87 -12.62
CA ASN A 215 -3.96 12.57 -12.82
C ASN A 215 -4.24 11.40 -13.78
N SER A 216 -3.26 10.57 -14.06
CA SER A 216 -3.48 9.33 -14.81
C SER A 216 -4.02 8.22 -13.89
N GLY A 217 -4.41 7.08 -14.48
CA GLY A 217 -4.82 5.94 -13.68
C GLY A 217 -4.75 4.63 -14.44
N ILE A 218 -4.57 3.56 -13.69
CA ILE A 218 -4.49 2.21 -14.25
C ILE A 218 -5.44 1.25 -13.56
N GLY A 219 -6.09 0.42 -14.36
CA GLY A 219 -6.87 -0.75 -13.98
C GLY A 219 -6.37 -2.01 -14.69
N ILE A 220 -5.10 -2.01 -15.11
CA ILE A 220 -4.32 -3.14 -15.63
C ILE A 220 -2.93 -3.11 -14.99
N SER A 221 -2.22 -4.23 -14.97
CA SER A 221 -0.81 -4.23 -14.58
C SER A 221 0.06 -3.65 -15.69
N LEU A 222 1.15 -3.00 -15.31
CA LEU A 222 2.20 -2.56 -16.23
C LEU A 222 3.44 -3.42 -16.05
N GLY A 223 4.06 -3.82 -17.15
CA GLY A 223 5.42 -4.35 -17.13
C GLY A 223 6.45 -3.22 -16.92
N ASP A 224 7.72 -3.56 -17.02
CA ASP A 224 8.81 -2.59 -16.85
C ASP A 224 8.81 -1.52 -17.95
N ASP A 225 9.44 -0.38 -17.67
CA ASP A 225 9.68 0.69 -18.61
C ASP A 225 8.42 1.29 -19.27
N CYS A 226 7.25 1.16 -18.63
CA CYS A 226 6.01 1.70 -19.14
C CYS A 226 5.81 3.16 -18.76
N THR A 227 5.06 3.90 -19.62
CA THR A 227 4.64 5.27 -19.32
C THR A 227 3.15 5.42 -19.62
N ILE A 228 2.42 6.05 -18.69
CA ILE A 228 1.04 6.50 -18.90
C ILE A 228 1.06 8.03 -18.98
N GLU A 229 0.51 8.57 -20.06
CA GLU A 229 0.37 10.03 -20.24
C GLU A 229 -0.46 10.66 -19.11
N ALA A 230 -0.14 11.89 -18.74
CA ALA A 230 -0.91 12.65 -17.76
C ALA A 230 -2.39 12.77 -18.17
N GLY A 231 -3.30 12.60 -17.21
CA GLY A 231 -4.74 12.65 -17.45
C GLY A 231 -5.36 11.44 -18.15
N LEU A 232 -4.56 10.43 -18.51
CA LEU A 232 -5.06 9.23 -19.17
C LEU A 232 -5.40 8.14 -18.16
N TYR A 233 -6.65 7.64 -18.20
CA TYR A 233 -7.05 6.49 -17.38
C TYR A 233 -7.22 5.25 -18.28
N VAL A 234 -6.47 4.16 -17.99
CA VAL A 234 -6.45 2.91 -18.76
C VAL A 234 -7.00 1.78 -17.90
N THR A 235 -8.21 1.33 -18.22
CA THR A 235 -8.85 0.19 -17.54
C THR A 235 -8.85 -1.05 -18.43
N ALA A 236 -9.13 -2.22 -17.89
CA ALA A 236 -9.13 -3.49 -18.63
C ALA A 236 -10.00 -3.46 -19.92
N GLY A 237 -11.13 -2.74 -19.89
CA GLY A 237 -12.04 -2.61 -21.02
C GLY A 237 -11.67 -1.54 -22.05
N THR A 238 -10.70 -0.68 -21.75
CA THR A 238 -10.27 0.40 -22.64
C THR A 238 -9.83 -0.17 -24.00
N LYS A 239 -10.38 0.36 -25.10
CA LYS A 239 -9.91 0.03 -26.44
C LYS A 239 -8.63 0.79 -26.71
N VAL A 240 -7.56 0.09 -27.04
CA VAL A 240 -6.23 0.64 -27.30
C VAL A 240 -5.85 0.35 -28.75
N THR A 241 -5.43 1.36 -29.49
CA THR A 241 -4.78 1.22 -30.77
C THR A 241 -3.29 1.01 -30.55
N LEU A 242 -2.81 -0.23 -30.68
CA LEU A 242 -1.38 -0.55 -30.57
C LEU A 242 -0.69 -0.26 -31.90
N LEU A 243 0.29 0.63 -31.88
CA LEU A 243 1.16 0.94 -33.01
C LEU A 243 2.37 0.01 -32.97
N ILE A 244 2.48 -0.92 -33.94
CA ILE A 244 3.54 -1.93 -33.93
C ILE A 244 4.75 -1.44 -34.72
N ASN A 245 4.53 -0.98 -35.96
CA ASN A 245 5.54 -0.42 -36.87
C ASN A 245 4.93 0.73 -37.64
N GLU A 246 5.70 1.40 -38.51
CA GLU A 246 5.18 2.44 -39.37
C GLU A 246 4.01 1.92 -40.25
N GLY A 247 2.79 2.41 -39.93
CA GLY A 247 1.57 2.07 -40.64
C GLY A 247 0.87 0.79 -40.23
N GLU A 248 1.39 0.03 -39.25
CA GLU A 248 0.72 -1.16 -38.71
C GLU A 248 0.05 -0.87 -37.37
N GLU A 249 -1.29 -0.88 -37.34
CA GLU A 249 -2.11 -0.65 -36.15
C GLU A 249 -2.95 -1.88 -35.82
N LYS A 250 -3.07 -2.18 -34.53
CA LYS A 250 -3.97 -3.24 -34.04
C LYS A 250 -4.83 -2.69 -32.90
N ILE A 251 -6.16 -2.80 -33.05
CA ILE A 251 -7.09 -2.44 -31.99
C ILE A 251 -7.31 -3.65 -31.08
N MET A 252 -7.10 -3.47 -29.78
CA MET A 252 -7.25 -4.51 -28.76
C MET A 252 -7.75 -3.94 -27.43
N LYS A 253 -8.08 -4.76 -26.46
CA LYS A 253 -8.38 -4.31 -25.10
C LYS A 253 -7.08 -4.06 -24.34
N ALA A 254 -7.09 -3.09 -23.45
CA ALA A 254 -5.94 -2.85 -22.56
C ALA A 254 -5.61 -4.08 -21.69
N LEU A 255 -6.62 -4.91 -21.36
CA LEU A 255 -6.42 -6.18 -20.68
C LEU A 255 -5.41 -7.09 -21.41
N ASP A 256 -5.47 -7.11 -22.74
CA ASP A 256 -4.60 -7.95 -23.57
C ASP A 256 -3.13 -7.47 -23.57
N LEU A 257 -2.91 -6.22 -23.09
CA LEU A 257 -1.58 -5.60 -22.91
C LEU A 257 -1.13 -5.59 -21.43
N SER A 258 -1.94 -6.16 -20.52
CA SER A 258 -1.61 -6.18 -19.10
C SER A 258 -0.28 -6.89 -18.83
N GLY A 259 0.63 -6.25 -18.09
CA GLY A 259 1.96 -6.78 -17.79
C GLY A 259 3.00 -6.67 -18.92
N THR A 260 2.62 -6.11 -20.08
CA THR A 260 3.57 -5.89 -21.19
C THR A 260 4.50 -4.73 -20.85
N SER A 261 5.81 -4.93 -21.06
CA SER A 261 6.85 -3.94 -20.78
C SER A 261 7.07 -2.99 -21.97
N GLY A 262 7.67 -1.81 -21.69
CA GLY A 262 8.19 -0.90 -22.72
C GLY A 262 7.12 -0.16 -23.52
N LEU A 263 5.92 0.03 -22.97
CA LEU A 263 4.83 0.69 -23.67
C LEU A 263 4.62 2.13 -23.17
N LEU A 264 4.44 3.05 -24.11
CA LEU A 264 3.88 4.39 -23.88
C LEU A 264 2.40 4.38 -24.24
N TYR A 265 1.53 4.58 -23.23
CA TYR A 265 0.10 4.79 -23.42
C TYR A 265 -0.18 6.30 -23.48
N TYR A 266 -0.90 6.73 -24.50
CA TYR A 266 -1.24 8.13 -24.68
C TYR A 266 -2.59 8.29 -25.41
N ARG A 267 -3.13 9.50 -25.37
CA ARG A 267 -4.33 9.87 -26.13
C ARG A 267 -3.91 10.65 -27.36
N ASP A 268 -4.28 10.16 -28.52
CA ASP A 268 -4.13 10.92 -29.75
C ASP A 268 -5.00 12.18 -29.69
N SER A 269 -4.37 13.35 -29.74
CA SER A 269 -5.06 14.64 -29.54
C SER A 269 -5.98 15.05 -30.68
N LEU A 270 -5.83 14.46 -31.87
CA LEU A 270 -6.69 14.75 -33.02
C LEU A 270 -7.92 13.86 -33.04
N THR A 271 -7.76 12.58 -32.74
CA THR A 271 -8.83 11.58 -32.88
C THR A 271 -9.47 11.22 -31.53
N GLY A 272 -8.82 11.53 -30.40
CA GLY A 272 -9.23 11.13 -29.06
C GLY A 272 -9.01 9.65 -28.75
N LYS A 273 -8.45 8.86 -29.68
CA LYS A 273 -8.17 7.44 -29.46
C LYS A 273 -7.12 7.24 -28.39
N VAL A 274 -7.29 6.22 -27.56
CA VAL A 274 -6.23 5.73 -26.67
C VAL A 274 -5.30 4.86 -27.49
N CYS A 275 -4.03 5.22 -27.49
CA CYS A 275 -2.98 4.56 -28.25
C CYS A 275 -1.93 3.96 -27.30
N ALA A 276 -1.27 2.91 -27.73
CA ALA A 276 -0.03 2.41 -27.14
C ALA A 276 1.02 2.21 -28.20
N LYS A 277 2.27 2.53 -27.88
CA LYS A 277 3.41 2.27 -28.77
C LYS A 277 4.64 1.84 -27.97
N PRO A 278 5.52 1.02 -28.56
CA PRO A 278 6.83 0.73 -27.95
C PRO A 278 7.61 2.04 -27.71
N LYS A 279 8.25 2.14 -26.55
CA LYS A 279 9.19 3.22 -26.26
C LYS A 279 10.51 2.90 -26.96
N ALA A 280 11.04 3.86 -27.71
CA ALA A 280 12.44 3.83 -28.12
C ALA A 280 13.29 3.89 -26.83
N SER A 281 14.32 3.04 -26.70
CA SER A 281 15.13 2.86 -25.51
C SER A 281 15.59 4.18 -24.87
N SER A 282 15.51 4.22 -23.51
CA SER A 282 16.03 5.20 -22.57
C SER A 282 15.27 6.54 -22.43
N PHE A 283 14.24 6.53 -21.61
CA PHE A 283 13.83 7.71 -20.87
C PHE A 283 14.64 7.73 -19.56
N THR A 284 15.48 8.76 -19.36
CA THR A 284 16.20 8.96 -18.09
C THR A 284 15.27 9.79 -17.19
N LEU A 285 14.75 9.19 -16.12
CA LEU A 285 14.08 9.93 -15.04
C LEU A 285 15.04 10.98 -14.48
N ASN A 286 14.50 12.14 -14.09
CA ASN A 286 15.30 13.25 -13.59
C ASN A 286 16.02 12.84 -12.30
N LYS A 287 17.32 12.53 -12.37
CA LYS A 287 18.15 12.05 -11.27
C LYS A 287 18.16 13.00 -10.06
N GLU A 288 18.08 14.32 -10.29
CA GLU A 288 18.14 15.33 -9.24
C GLU A 288 16.97 15.24 -8.24
N LEU A 289 15.82 14.70 -8.64
CA LEU A 289 14.68 14.50 -7.75
C LEU A 289 14.85 13.31 -6.82
N HIS A 290 15.71 12.36 -7.18
CA HIS A 290 15.97 11.13 -6.41
C HIS A 290 17.22 11.22 -5.51
N GLU A 291 18.13 12.18 -5.73
CA GLU A 291 19.42 12.30 -5.02
C GLU A 291 19.33 12.96 -3.63
N ASN A 292 18.17 13.39 -3.17
CA ASN A 292 17.98 14.11 -1.90
C ASN A 292 17.37 13.27 -0.76
N ASN A 293 17.76 12.01 -0.64
CA ASN A 293 17.42 11.17 0.52
C ASN A 293 18.60 10.99 1.46
#